data_3c749df9cdad94097bf33e2184ecbe16
#
_entry.id   3c749df9cdad94097bf33e2184ecbe16
#
_cell.length_a   1.000
_cell.length_b   1.000
_cell.length_c   1.000
_cell.angle_alpha   90.00
_cell.angle_beta   90.00
_cell.angle_gamma   90.00
#
_symmetry.space_group_name_H-M   'P 1'
#
loop_
_entity.id
_entity.type
_entity.pdbx_description
1 polymer ?
#
loop_
_entity_poly.entity_id
_entity_poly.type
_entity_poly.pdbx_seq_one_letter_code
_entity_poly.pdbx_strand_id
1 'polypeptide(L)'
;MNEFAQEIVDFDNKAKKIFFSLYEKFAESAKQLDRKKDDNVFQQQQGKYLNTLKTQLENLAQDLLNKYSSLKNINLLNKKLRDEINIYLNEFRQKSRAL
;
A
#
# COMPACT_ATOMS: atom_id res chain seq x y z
N MET A 1 -19.04 -12.38 13.91
CA MET A 1 -17.63 -12.74 13.66
C MET A 1 -17.21 -12.28 12.27
N ASN A 2 -16.07 -11.64 12.18
CA ASN A 2 -15.55 -11.26 10.89
C ASN A 2 -14.84 -12.46 10.26
N GLU A 3 -15.36 -12.95 9.14
CA GLU A 3 -14.63 -13.92 8.33
C GLU A 3 -13.28 -13.31 7.92
N PHE A 4 -12.25 -14.11 7.95
CA PHE A 4 -10.90 -13.71 7.54
C PHE A 4 -10.25 -12.65 8.45
N ALA A 5 -10.73 -12.49 9.68
CA ALA A 5 -10.15 -11.50 10.60
C ALA A 5 -8.64 -11.70 10.78
N GLN A 6 -8.20 -12.96 10.97
CA GLN A 6 -6.79 -13.28 11.16
C GLN A 6 -5.99 -13.04 9.88
N GLU A 7 -6.55 -13.42 8.74
CA GLU A 7 -5.91 -13.22 7.45
C GLU A 7 -5.71 -11.73 7.15
N ILE A 8 -6.69 -10.90 7.47
CA ILE A 8 -6.59 -9.45 7.29
C ILE A 8 -5.55 -8.86 8.26
N VAL A 9 -5.50 -9.32 9.52
CA VAL A 9 -4.49 -8.88 10.47
C VAL A 9 -3.08 -9.22 9.97
N ASP A 10 -2.88 -10.42 9.46
CA ASP A 10 -1.59 -10.86 8.92
C ASP A 10 -1.19 -10.00 7.70
N PHE A 11 -2.15 -9.74 6.82
CA PHE A 11 -1.94 -8.85 5.67
C PHE A 11 -1.53 -7.46 6.14
N ASP A 12 -2.29 -6.88 7.07
CA ASP A 12 -2.03 -5.53 7.57
C ASP A 12 -0.65 -5.42 8.22
N ASN A 13 -0.23 -6.41 8.99
CA ASN A 13 1.08 -6.40 9.63
C ASN A 13 2.21 -6.33 8.60
N LYS A 14 2.10 -7.08 7.52
CA LYS A 14 3.08 -7.05 6.44
C LYS A 14 2.96 -5.80 5.60
N ALA A 15 1.73 -5.38 5.31
CA ALA A 15 1.46 -4.18 4.52
C ALA A 15 2.01 -2.91 5.18
N LYS A 16 1.88 -2.81 6.50
CA LYS A 16 2.42 -1.67 7.25
C LYS A 16 3.94 -1.55 7.10
N LYS A 17 4.65 -2.67 7.14
CA LYS A 17 6.09 -2.68 6.96
C LYS A 17 6.48 -2.18 5.56
N ILE A 18 5.77 -2.64 4.54
CA ILE A 18 5.98 -2.20 3.17
C ILE A 18 5.69 -0.69 3.05
N PHE A 19 4.58 -0.25 3.60
CA PHE A 19 4.15 1.15 3.59
C PHE A 19 5.23 2.05 4.21
N PHE A 20 5.65 1.75 5.44
CA PHE A 20 6.63 2.58 6.13
C PHE A 20 7.96 2.61 5.41
N SER A 21 8.41 1.47 4.90
CA SER A 21 9.68 1.42 4.16
C SER A 21 9.66 2.33 2.94
N LEU A 22 8.59 2.27 2.15
CA LEU A 22 8.44 3.09 0.95
C LEU A 22 8.23 4.56 1.30
N TYR A 23 7.44 4.84 2.33
CA TYR A 23 7.19 6.21 2.77
C TYR A 23 8.49 6.88 3.24
N GLU A 24 9.29 6.19 4.03
CA GLU A 24 10.58 6.73 4.50
C GLU A 24 11.52 7.04 3.34
N LYS A 25 11.60 6.15 2.37
CA LYS A 25 12.41 6.37 1.17
C LYS A 25 11.94 7.58 0.38
N PHE A 26 10.64 7.70 0.21
CA PHE A 26 10.07 8.84 -0.49
C PHE A 26 10.31 10.14 0.29
N ALA A 27 10.10 10.12 1.60
CA ALA A 27 10.33 11.30 2.44
C ALA A 27 11.78 11.78 2.35
N GLU A 28 12.74 10.87 2.38
CA GLU A 28 14.17 11.21 2.22
C GLU A 28 14.43 11.86 0.86
N SER A 29 13.86 11.31 -0.19
CA SER A 29 13.99 11.85 -1.53
C SER A 29 13.34 13.25 -1.63
N ALA A 30 12.17 13.41 -1.03
CA ALA A 30 11.42 14.66 -1.06
C ALA A 30 12.11 15.80 -0.32
N LYS A 31 12.88 15.49 0.73
CA LYS A 31 13.64 16.51 1.47
C LYS A 31 14.64 17.25 0.60
N GLN A 32 15.11 16.63 -0.46
CA GLN A 32 16.09 17.21 -1.36
C GLN A 32 15.46 18.07 -2.45
N LEU A 33 14.12 18.11 -2.51
CA LEU A 33 13.39 18.84 -3.53
C LEU A 33 12.86 20.17 -2.98
N ASP A 34 12.93 21.21 -3.81
CA ASP A 34 12.26 22.47 -3.53
C ASP A 34 10.84 22.36 -4.08
N ARG A 35 9.83 22.32 -3.20
CA ARG A 35 8.43 22.13 -3.60
C ARG A 35 7.96 23.20 -4.58
N LYS A 36 8.52 24.41 -4.53
CA LYS A 36 8.14 25.50 -5.44
C LYS A 36 8.74 25.30 -6.83
N LYS A 37 9.98 24.82 -6.92
CA LYS A 37 10.69 24.64 -8.19
C LYS A 37 10.51 23.24 -8.76
N ASP A 38 10.45 22.23 -7.88
CA ASP A 38 10.52 20.82 -8.25
C ASP A 38 9.19 20.11 -8.06
N ASP A 39 8.07 20.84 -8.10
CA ASP A 39 6.76 20.26 -7.88
C ASP A 39 6.45 19.12 -8.86
N ASN A 40 6.82 19.29 -10.13
CA ASN A 40 6.63 18.24 -11.13
C ASN A 40 7.43 16.99 -10.79
N VAL A 41 8.68 17.16 -10.36
CA VAL A 41 9.54 16.04 -9.94
C VAL A 41 8.95 15.34 -8.73
N PHE A 42 8.47 16.12 -7.75
CA PHE A 42 7.82 15.60 -6.56
C PHE A 42 6.61 14.73 -6.93
N GLN A 43 5.74 15.22 -7.81
CA GLN A 43 4.55 14.49 -8.24
C GLN A 43 4.90 13.21 -9.00
N GLN A 44 5.92 13.26 -9.85
CA GLN A 44 6.39 12.07 -10.56
C GLN A 44 6.92 11.01 -9.60
N GLN A 45 7.71 11.42 -8.61
CA GLN A 45 8.23 10.50 -7.60
C GLN A 45 7.11 9.93 -6.74
N GLN A 46 6.16 10.77 -6.33
CA GLN A 46 4.99 10.31 -5.58
C GLN A 46 4.25 9.22 -6.36
N GLY A 47 4.03 9.44 -7.65
CA GLY A 47 3.36 8.47 -8.52
C GLY A 47 4.11 7.15 -8.61
N LYS A 48 5.44 7.21 -8.73
CA LYS A 48 6.28 6.01 -8.75
C LYS A 48 6.19 5.22 -7.46
N TYR A 49 6.29 5.89 -6.32
CA TYR A 49 6.19 5.22 -5.03
C TYR A 49 4.81 4.65 -4.77
N LEU A 50 3.75 5.38 -5.17
CA LEU A 50 2.38 4.86 -5.09
C LEU A 50 2.21 3.61 -5.94
N ASN A 51 2.75 3.60 -7.16
CA ASN A 51 2.68 2.45 -8.04
C ASN A 51 3.45 1.26 -7.47
N THR A 52 4.63 1.50 -6.90
CA THR A 52 5.42 0.46 -6.25
C THR A 52 4.67 -0.11 -5.05
N LEU A 53 4.09 0.75 -4.22
CA LEU A 53 3.29 0.31 -3.08
C LEU A 53 2.11 -0.54 -3.53
N LYS A 54 1.38 -0.09 -4.53
CA LYS A 54 0.25 -0.83 -5.09
C LYS A 54 0.68 -2.22 -5.55
N THR A 55 1.76 -2.29 -6.34
CA THR A 55 2.27 -3.56 -6.87
C THR A 55 2.67 -4.52 -5.75
N GLN A 56 3.40 -4.02 -4.76
CA GLN A 56 3.85 -4.85 -3.65
C GLN A 56 2.68 -5.33 -2.80
N LEU A 57 1.68 -4.48 -2.56
CA LEU A 57 0.48 -4.88 -1.81
C LEU A 57 -0.37 -5.87 -2.59
N GLU A 58 -0.49 -5.69 -3.91
CA GLU A 58 -1.20 -6.65 -4.76
C GLU A 58 -0.50 -8.02 -4.77
N ASN A 59 0.82 -8.03 -4.83
CA ASN A 59 1.59 -9.28 -4.76
C ASN A 59 1.39 -9.97 -3.41
N LEU A 60 1.40 -9.21 -2.32
CA LEU A 60 1.15 -9.73 -0.98
C LEU A 60 -0.25 -10.33 -0.88
N ALA A 61 -1.25 -9.63 -1.43
CA ALA A 61 -2.62 -10.11 -1.45
C ALA A 61 -2.76 -11.39 -2.29
N GLN A 62 -2.09 -11.44 -3.44
CA GLN A 62 -2.14 -12.61 -4.30
C GLN A 62 -1.51 -13.83 -3.64
N ASP A 63 -0.40 -13.65 -2.94
CA ASP A 63 0.24 -14.73 -2.18
C ASP A 63 -0.71 -15.27 -1.11
N LEU A 64 -1.40 -14.39 -0.42
CA LEU A 64 -2.37 -14.79 0.60
C LEU A 64 -3.57 -15.52 -0.03
N LEU A 65 -4.08 -15.02 -1.15
CA LEU A 65 -5.18 -15.67 -1.86
C LEU A 65 -4.78 -17.07 -2.36
N ASN A 66 -3.56 -17.22 -2.86
CA ASN A 66 -3.06 -18.51 -3.30
C ASN A 66 -3.00 -19.52 -2.15
N LYS A 67 -2.61 -19.05 -0.97
CA LYS A 67 -2.54 -19.89 0.23
C LYS A 67 -3.91 -20.41 0.65
N TYR A 68 -4.96 -19.63 0.42
CA TYR A 68 -6.32 -19.96 0.83
C TYR A 68 -7.25 -20.22 -0.35
N SER A 69 -6.72 -20.65 -1.49
CA SER A 69 -7.47 -20.80 -2.74
C SER A 69 -8.62 -21.81 -2.66
N SER A 70 -8.59 -22.74 -1.71
CA SER A 70 -9.64 -23.74 -1.52
C SER A 70 -10.82 -23.27 -0.65
N LEU A 71 -10.74 -22.07 -0.09
CA LEU A 71 -11.82 -21.54 0.75
C LEU A 71 -13.04 -21.15 -0.05
N LYS A 72 -14.23 -21.39 0.54
CA LYS A 72 -15.50 -21.12 -0.13
C LYS A 72 -15.70 -19.65 -0.44
N ASN A 73 -15.23 -18.76 0.44
CA ASN A 73 -15.49 -17.32 0.32
C ASN A 73 -14.25 -16.55 -0.13
N ILE A 74 -13.45 -17.15 -1.01
CA ILE A 74 -12.22 -16.53 -1.49
C ILE A 74 -12.47 -15.18 -2.18
N ASN A 75 -13.61 -15.02 -2.85
CA ASN A 75 -13.96 -13.76 -3.50
C ASN A 75 -14.21 -12.65 -2.49
N LEU A 76 -14.79 -12.98 -1.33
CA LEU A 76 -14.95 -12.02 -0.22
C LEU A 76 -13.61 -11.60 0.34
N LEU A 77 -12.70 -12.55 0.53
CA LEU A 77 -11.35 -12.22 0.99
C LEU A 77 -10.65 -11.29 0.00
N ASN A 78 -10.74 -11.60 -1.29
CA ASN A 78 -10.15 -10.76 -2.33
C ASN A 78 -10.69 -9.33 -2.27
N LYS A 79 -12.00 -9.17 -2.10
CA LYS A 79 -12.62 -7.84 -1.97
C LYS A 79 -12.09 -7.09 -0.75
N LYS A 80 -12.01 -7.76 0.40
CA LYS A 80 -11.50 -7.16 1.63
C LYS A 80 -10.05 -6.71 1.47
N LEU A 81 -9.22 -7.51 0.82
CA LEU A 81 -7.81 -7.17 0.59
C LEU A 81 -7.68 -5.97 -0.34
N ARG A 82 -8.51 -5.89 -1.39
CA ARG A 82 -8.54 -4.72 -2.28
C ARG A 82 -8.94 -3.45 -1.55
N ASP A 83 -9.92 -3.54 -0.66
CA ASP A 83 -10.34 -2.40 0.15
C ASP A 83 -9.20 -1.92 1.05
N GLU A 84 -8.46 -2.85 1.67
CA GLU A 84 -7.30 -2.53 2.49
C GLU A 84 -6.19 -1.86 1.66
N ILE A 85 -5.93 -2.37 0.47
CA ILE A 85 -4.92 -1.78 -0.43
C ILE A 85 -5.29 -0.33 -0.74
N ASN A 86 -6.55 -0.07 -1.07
CA ASN A 86 -7.02 1.28 -1.38
C ASN A 86 -6.85 2.23 -0.19
N ILE A 87 -7.10 1.74 1.03
CA ILE A 87 -6.88 2.52 2.26
C ILE A 87 -5.40 2.93 2.37
N TYR A 88 -4.48 1.99 2.18
CA TYR A 88 -3.05 2.26 2.24
C TYR A 88 -2.61 3.26 1.17
N LEU A 89 -3.11 3.13 -0.05
CA LEU A 89 -2.77 4.06 -1.13
C LEU A 89 -3.26 5.47 -0.82
N ASN A 90 -4.47 5.60 -0.29
CA ASN A 90 -5.02 6.91 0.10
C ASN A 90 -4.23 7.53 1.25
N GLU A 91 -3.85 6.74 2.25
CA GLU A 91 -3.03 7.21 3.36
C GLU A 91 -1.67 7.71 2.87
N PHE A 92 -1.04 6.98 1.96
CA PHE A 92 0.24 7.38 1.38
C PHE A 92 0.13 8.74 0.68
N ARG A 93 -0.92 8.92 -0.12
CA ARG A 93 -1.17 10.19 -0.80
C ARG A 93 -1.34 11.32 0.20
N GLN A 94 -2.16 11.13 1.23
CA GLN A 94 -2.45 12.17 2.21
C GLN A 94 -1.22 12.54 3.03
N LYS A 95 -0.49 11.55 3.52
CA LYS A 95 0.72 11.79 4.29
C LYS A 95 1.81 12.46 3.46
N SER A 96 1.96 12.04 2.20
CA SER A 96 3.00 12.59 1.34
C SER A 96 2.73 14.03 0.93
N ARG A 97 1.48 14.48 0.95
CA ARG A 97 1.16 15.89 0.68
C ARG A 97 1.76 16.84 1.71
N ALA A 98 2.02 16.37 2.91
CA ALA A 98 2.61 17.17 3.98
C ALA A 98 4.13 17.27 3.89
N LEU A 99 4.77 16.56 2.99
CA LEU A 99 6.23 16.57 2.82
C LEU A 99 6.75 17.83 2.12
#